data_a643c2dfdecbf37b486f227b96a777f0
#
_entry.id   a643c2dfdecbf37b486f227b96a777f0
#
_cell.length_a   1.000
_cell.length_b   1.000
_cell.length_c   1.000
_cell.angle_alpha   90.00
_cell.angle_beta   90.00
_cell.angle_gamma   90.00
#
_symmetry.space_group_name_H-M   'P 1'
#
loop_
_entity.id
_entity.type
_entity.pdbx_description
1 polymer ?
#
loop_
_entity_poly.entity_id
_entity_poly.type
_entity_poly.pdbx_seq_one_letter_code
_entity_poly.pdbx_strand_id
1 'polypeptide(L)'
;MIFFFDKYTENVEKLQETMRCIGKDVKAAVLRDDGFLPAGIRSPYEFFTYRGRQREFIEKDLFYNFIELPEFWEVRLTGMTGSVFDMGCEKAKIYFREPAEKRNVQRVEWYMEGGWIYKIDYYNKYALKYASEFLDT
;
A
#
# COMPACT_ATOMS: atom_id res chain seq x y z
N MET A 1 -14.01 -22.31 8.79
CA MET A 1 -14.71 -21.10 9.24
C MET A 1 -13.98 -19.89 8.70
N ILE A 2 -14.71 -18.95 8.12
CA ILE A 2 -14.14 -17.71 7.55
C ILE A 2 -14.80 -16.53 8.24
N PHE A 3 -13.97 -15.61 8.77
CA PHE A 3 -14.45 -14.33 9.32
C PHE A 3 -14.12 -13.19 8.36
N PHE A 4 -15.05 -12.27 8.21
CA PHE A 4 -14.90 -11.07 7.40
C PHE A 4 -14.81 -9.83 8.29
N PHE A 5 -13.85 -8.97 8.02
CA PHE A 5 -13.63 -7.72 8.74
C PHE A 5 -13.52 -6.56 7.75
N ASP A 6 -13.82 -5.35 8.19
CA ASP A 6 -13.61 -4.15 7.37
C ASP A 6 -12.12 -3.90 7.10
N LYS A 7 -11.31 -3.96 8.15
CA LYS A 7 -9.85 -3.78 8.07
C LYS A 7 -9.12 -4.70 9.04
N TYR A 8 -7.85 -4.93 8.77
CA TYR A 8 -6.96 -5.65 9.68
C TYR A 8 -6.62 -4.77 10.89
N THR A 9 -6.84 -5.31 12.07
CA THR A 9 -6.52 -4.66 13.36
C THR A 9 -5.97 -5.69 14.33
N GLU A 10 -5.41 -5.22 15.43
CA GLU A 10 -4.95 -6.07 16.53
C GLU A 10 -6.04 -7.02 17.06
N ASN A 11 -7.31 -6.60 16.98
CA ASN A 11 -8.43 -7.44 17.38
C ASN A 11 -8.60 -8.68 16.48
N VAL A 12 -8.31 -8.55 15.18
CA VAL A 12 -8.34 -9.69 14.23
C VAL A 12 -7.26 -10.69 14.61
N GLU A 13 -6.04 -10.22 14.92
CA GLU A 13 -4.93 -11.04 15.35
C GLU A 13 -5.24 -11.78 16.65
N LYS A 14 -5.74 -11.07 17.65
CA LYS A 14 -6.17 -11.66 18.93
C LYS A 14 -7.24 -12.73 18.77
N LEU A 15 -8.21 -12.48 17.90
CA LEU A 15 -9.26 -13.47 17.60
C LEU A 15 -8.67 -14.73 16.97
N GLN A 16 -7.79 -14.59 15.99
CA GLN A 16 -7.14 -15.73 15.34
C GLN A 16 -6.30 -16.55 16.34
N GLU A 17 -5.56 -15.88 17.22
CA GLU A 17 -4.79 -16.54 18.29
C GLU A 17 -5.70 -17.31 19.24
N THR A 18 -6.78 -16.67 19.71
CA THR A 18 -7.74 -17.30 20.61
C THR A 18 -8.36 -18.54 19.98
N MET A 19 -8.76 -18.45 18.71
CA MET A 19 -9.37 -19.59 18.00
C MET A 19 -8.36 -20.72 17.78
N ARG A 20 -7.11 -20.40 17.51
CA ARG A 20 -6.02 -21.40 17.39
C ARG A 20 -5.80 -22.13 18.72
N CYS A 21 -5.83 -21.41 19.84
CA CYS A 21 -5.67 -22.01 21.18
C CYS A 21 -6.78 -23.01 21.53
N ILE A 22 -7.98 -22.87 20.99
CA ILE A 22 -9.08 -23.82 21.16
C ILE A 22 -9.18 -24.87 20.05
N GLY A 23 -8.14 -24.96 19.21
CA GLY A 23 -8.03 -25.99 18.15
C GLY A 23 -8.88 -25.72 16.91
N LYS A 24 -9.36 -24.48 16.72
CA LYS A 24 -10.12 -24.08 15.52
C LYS A 24 -9.25 -23.27 14.56
N ASP A 25 -9.15 -23.74 13.32
CA ASP A 25 -8.52 -22.99 12.25
C ASP A 25 -9.52 -22.00 11.66
N VAL A 26 -9.19 -20.72 11.72
CA VAL A 26 -10.00 -19.62 11.24
C VAL A 26 -9.25 -18.86 10.15
N LYS A 27 -9.86 -18.77 9.00
CA LYS A 27 -9.40 -17.90 7.90
C LYS A 27 -10.04 -16.52 8.07
N ALA A 28 -9.25 -15.48 7.94
CA ALA A 28 -9.71 -14.11 8.00
C ALA A 28 -9.59 -13.44 6.62
N ALA A 29 -10.62 -12.71 6.26
CA ALA A 29 -10.63 -11.85 5.07
C ALA A 29 -11.00 -10.42 5.49
N VAL A 30 -10.34 -9.44 4.89
CA VAL A 30 -10.57 -8.03 5.15
C VAL A 30 -10.96 -7.32 3.86
N LEU A 31 -11.84 -6.33 3.95
CA LEU A 31 -12.30 -5.56 2.80
C LEU A 31 -11.28 -4.47 2.41
N ARG A 32 -10.61 -3.87 3.39
CA ARG A 32 -9.61 -2.84 3.16
C ARG A 32 -8.21 -3.42 3.24
N ASP A 33 -7.46 -3.20 2.20
CA ASP A 33 -6.08 -3.65 2.07
C ASP A 33 -5.16 -2.42 2.04
N ASP A 34 -4.23 -2.35 2.97
CA ASP A 34 -3.19 -1.32 2.99
C ASP A 34 -1.94 -1.71 2.17
N GLY A 35 -1.97 -2.89 1.55
CA GLY A 35 -0.87 -3.47 0.79
C GLY A 35 0.12 -4.29 1.63
N PHE A 36 -0.05 -4.34 2.95
CA PHE A 36 0.90 -4.93 3.88
C PHE A 36 0.26 -5.94 4.84
N LEU A 37 -0.79 -6.60 4.40
CA LEU A 37 -1.48 -7.60 5.20
C LEU A 37 -0.55 -8.76 5.58
N PRO A 38 -0.65 -9.29 6.81
CA PRO A 38 0.08 -10.48 7.21
C PRO A 38 -0.26 -11.70 6.37
N ALA A 39 0.64 -12.67 6.32
CA ALA A 39 0.42 -13.92 5.65
C ALA A 39 -0.85 -14.63 6.20
N GLY A 40 -1.67 -15.14 5.32
CA GLY A 40 -2.91 -15.83 5.67
C GLY A 40 -4.15 -14.92 5.81
N ILE A 41 -3.97 -13.62 5.82
CA ILE A 41 -5.07 -12.66 5.71
C ILE A 41 -5.34 -12.39 4.22
N ARG A 42 -6.59 -12.51 3.80
CA ARG A 42 -7.01 -12.35 2.42
C ARG A 42 -7.76 -11.04 2.21
N SER A 43 -7.63 -10.47 1.01
CA SER A 43 -8.41 -9.31 0.59
C SER A 43 -8.89 -9.46 -0.85
N PRO A 44 -9.94 -8.73 -1.27
CA PRO A 44 -10.34 -8.70 -2.67
C PRO A 44 -9.22 -8.20 -3.59
N TYR A 45 -8.42 -7.25 -3.14
CA TYR A 45 -7.29 -6.71 -3.91
C TYR A 45 -6.24 -7.77 -4.21
N GLU A 46 -5.91 -8.62 -3.24
CA GLU A 46 -5.00 -9.74 -3.44
C GLU A 46 -5.52 -10.69 -4.51
N PHE A 47 -6.82 -10.98 -4.48
CA PHE A 47 -7.44 -11.86 -5.46
C PHE A 47 -7.30 -11.33 -6.89
N PHE A 48 -7.60 -10.07 -7.13
CA PHE A 48 -7.56 -9.46 -8.46
C PHE A 48 -6.15 -9.14 -8.94
N THR A 49 -5.22 -8.88 -8.02
CA THR A 49 -3.85 -8.49 -8.37
C THR A 49 -2.93 -9.70 -8.60
N TYR A 50 -3.08 -10.77 -7.81
CA TYR A 50 -2.11 -11.88 -7.77
C TYR A 50 -2.63 -13.20 -8.30
N ARG A 51 -3.93 -13.43 -8.25
CA ARG A 51 -4.51 -14.71 -8.66
C ARG A 51 -4.38 -14.92 -10.17
N GLY A 52 -3.73 -16.03 -10.55
CA GLY A 52 -3.42 -16.35 -11.94
C GLY A 52 -2.02 -16.00 -12.39
N ARG A 53 -1.24 -15.31 -11.57
CA ARG A 53 0.18 -15.12 -11.79
C ARG A 53 0.95 -16.23 -11.07
N GLN A 54 1.53 -17.15 -11.82
CA GLN A 54 2.38 -18.27 -11.31
C GLN A 54 3.76 -17.78 -10.84
N ARG A 55 3.87 -16.55 -10.38
CA ARG A 55 5.12 -16.00 -9.86
C ARG A 55 5.11 -16.04 -8.35
N GLU A 56 6.15 -16.59 -7.77
CA GLU A 56 6.45 -16.38 -6.36
C GLU A 56 6.74 -14.89 -6.15
N PHE A 57 5.89 -14.24 -5.36
CA PHE A 57 6.12 -12.87 -4.95
C PHE A 57 7.06 -12.86 -3.75
N ILE A 58 8.21 -12.24 -3.93
CA ILE A 58 9.16 -12.02 -2.84
C ILE A 58 8.78 -10.70 -2.15
N GLU A 59 8.66 -10.72 -0.82
CA GLU A 59 8.45 -9.50 -0.05
C GLU A 59 9.63 -8.55 -0.25
N LYS A 60 9.32 -7.37 -0.79
CA LYS A 60 10.30 -6.34 -1.09
C LYS A 60 9.59 -4.99 -1.09
N ASP A 61 9.82 -4.20 -0.06
CA ASP A 61 9.28 -2.84 -0.01
C ASP A 61 9.82 -1.96 -1.14
N LEU A 62 8.99 -1.08 -1.65
CA LEU A 62 9.39 -0.11 -2.66
C LEU A 62 10.10 1.08 -2.00
N PHE A 63 11.40 1.17 -2.17
CA PHE A 63 12.16 2.35 -1.77
C PHE A 63 11.83 3.54 -2.69
N TYR A 64 11.72 4.74 -2.16
CA TYR A 64 11.22 5.93 -2.87
C TYR A 64 11.91 6.22 -4.21
N ASN A 65 13.18 5.85 -4.32
CA ASN A 65 13.99 6.08 -5.52
C ASN A 65 13.59 5.19 -6.71
N PHE A 66 12.76 4.18 -6.50
CA PHE A 66 12.31 3.26 -7.55
C PHE A 66 10.89 3.56 -8.05
N ILE A 67 10.30 4.67 -7.62
CA ILE A 67 9.03 5.13 -8.21
C ILE A 67 9.29 5.53 -9.66
N GLU A 68 8.44 5.05 -10.57
CA GLU A 68 8.51 5.45 -11.98
C GLU A 68 8.06 6.91 -12.13
N LEU A 69 8.98 7.75 -12.54
CA LEU A 69 8.75 9.17 -12.77
C LEU A 69 9.22 9.55 -14.18
N PRO A 70 8.62 10.57 -14.79
CA PRO A 70 9.15 11.17 -16.00
C PRO A 70 10.60 11.63 -15.83
N GLU A 71 11.34 11.61 -16.92
CA GLU A 71 12.74 12.08 -16.94
C GLU A 71 12.82 13.54 -16.46
N PHE A 72 13.87 13.86 -15.70
CA PHE A 72 14.14 15.17 -15.11
C PHE A 72 13.22 15.62 -13.97
N TRP A 73 12.27 14.81 -13.54
CA TRP A 73 11.52 15.11 -12.34
C TRP A 73 12.37 14.82 -11.10
N GLU A 74 12.26 15.69 -10.11
CA GLU A 74 13.06 15.62 -8.89
C GLU A 74 12.24 15.12 -7.70
N VAL A 75 12.85 14.27 -6.88
CA VAL A 75 12.28 13.88 -5.59
C VAL A 75 13.04 14.60 -4.48
N ARG A 76 12.30 15.29 -3.63
CA ARG A 76 12.83 15.95 -2.44
C ARG A 76 12.22 15.34 -1.19
N LEU A 77 13.07 14.95 -0.24
CA LEU A 77 12.62 14.41 1.02
C LEU A 77 12.51 15.54 2.05
N THR A 78 11.37 15.60 2.73
CA THR A 78 11.11 16.60 3.77
C THR A 78 10.51 15.92 4.99
N GLY A 79 11.32 15.76 6.04
CA GLY A 79 10.86 15.07 7.25
C GLY A 79 10.41 13.65 6.97
N MET A 80 9.14 13.36 7.20
CA MET A 80 8.52 12.04 7.10
C MET A 80 7.82 11.77 5.76
N THR A 81 7.97 12.68 4.79
CA THR A 81 7.35 12.57 3.47
C THR A 81 8.35 12.92 2.37
N GLY A 82 8.00 12.58 1.12
CA GLY A 82 8.70 13.04 -0.06
C GLY A 82 7.78 13.89 -0.94
N SER A 83 8.37 14.75 -1.75
CA SER A 83 7.66 15.52 -2.77
C SER A 83 8.34 15.37 -4.11
N VAL A 84 7.53 15.29 -5.16
CA VAL A 84 8.00 15.19 -6.55
C VAL A 84 7.77 16.52 -7.25
N PHE A 85 8.82 17.02 -7.87
CA PHE A 85 8.79 18.31 -8.57
C PHE A 85 9.14 18.16 -10.04
N ASP A 86 8.45 18.93 -10.87
CA ASP A 86 8.79 19.21 -12.25
C ASP A 86 8.97 20.71 -12.43
N MET A 87 10.19 21.13 -12.78
CA MET A 87 10.55 22.55 -12.95
C MET A 87 10.09 23.46 -11.80
N GLY A 88 10.22 22.98 -10.56
CA GLY A 88 9.84 23.71 -9.36
C GLY A 88 8.34 23.65 -8.98
N CYS A 89 7.51 23.00 -9.81
CA CYS A 89 6.11 22.75 -9.49
C CYS A 89 5.95 21.39 -8.82
N GLU A 90 5.31 21.34 -7.67
CA GLU A 90 5.02 20.08 -6.97
C GLU A 90 3.96 19.28 -7.76
N LYS A 91 4.31 18.07 -8.14
CA LYS A 91 3.47 17.16 -8.94
C LYS A 91 2.90 16.01 -8.14
N ALA A 92 3.56 15.62 -7.06
CA ALA A 92 3.11 14.53 -6.20
C ALA A 92 3.70 14.63 -4.81
N LYS A 93 3.05 13.96 -3.87
CA LYS A 93 3.55 13.74 -2.51
C LYS A 93 3.64 12.25 -2.22
N ILE A 94 4.78 11.85 -1.66
CA ILE A 94 5.09 10.47 -1.33
C ILE A 94 4.91 10.28 0.16
N TYR A 95 4.09 9.30 0.54
CA TYR A 95 3.91 8.88 1.92
C TYR A 95 4.59 7.55 2.15
N PHE A 96 5.36 7.48 3.22
CA PHE A 96 6.11 6.31 3.58
C PHE A 96 5.36 5.43 4.56
N ARG A 97 5.55 4.11 4.43
CA ARG A 97 5.13 3.14 5.42
C ARG A 97 5.95 3.33 6.71
N GLU A 98 5.31 3.16 7.84
CA GLU A 98 6.03 3.14 9.12
C GLU A 98 7.01 1.93 9.23
N PRO A 99 8.22 2.10 9.72
CA PRO A 99 8.82 3.37 10.14
C PRO A 99 9.28 4.23 8.94
N ALA A 100 8.88 5.49 8.91
CA ALA A 100 9.07 6.39 7.76
C ALA A 100 10.55 6.66 7.42
N GLU A 101 11.45 6.45 8.36
CA GLU A 101 12.90 6.57 8.16
C GLU A 101 13.46 5.60 7.14
N LYS A 102 12.80 4.46 6.93
CA LYS A 102 13.18 3.48 5.90
C LYS A 102 12.85 3.94 4.48
N ARG A 103 12.04 4.99 4.33
CA ARG A 103 11.67 5.56 3.03
C ARG A 103 11.01 4.57 2.08
N ASN A 104 10.28 3.60 2.61
CA ASN A 104 9.49 2.65 1.84
C ASN A 104 8.12 3.25 1.53
N VAL A 105 7.75 3.23 0.26
CA VAL A 105 6.54 3.89 -0.24
C VAL A 105 5.29 3.11 0.14
N GLN A 106 4.33 3.81 0.72
CA GLN A 106 2.97 3.30 0.95
C GLN A 106 2.02 3.78 -0.14
N ARG A 107 2.00 5.08 -0.41
CA ARG A 107 1.18 5.70 -1.45
C ARG A 107 1.82 6.94 -2.02
N VAL A 108 1.39 7.31 -3.22
CA VAL A 108 1.76 8.55 -3.90
C VAL A 108 0.48 9.29 -4.28
N GLU A 109 0.35 10.50 -3.81
CA GLU A 109 -0.75 11.42 -4.16
C GLU A 109 -0.31 12.34 -5.27
N TRP A 110 -0.99 12.28 -6.42
CA TRP A 110 -0.66 13.06 -7.62
C TRP A 110 -1.52 14.31 -7.73
N TYR A 111 -0.88 15.42 -8.02
CA TYR A 111 -1.52 16.74 -8.15
C TYR A 111 -1.69 17.14 -9.61
N MET A 112 -2.85 17.72 -9.91
CA MET A 112 -3.05 18.49 -11.14
C MET A 112 -2.69 19.97 -10.92
N GLU A 113 -2.74 20.75 -11.98
CA GLU A 113 -2.59 22.20 -11.89
C GLU A 113 -3.59 22.78 -10.88
N GLY A 114 -3.13 23.63 -9.98
CA GLY A 114 -3.93 24.16 -8.89
C GLY A 114 -3.79 23.41 -7.55
N GLY A 115 -3.02 22.31 -7.51
CA GLY A 115 -2.71 21.60 -6.27
C GLY A 115 -3.79 20.61 -5.79
N TRP A 116 -4.78 20.29 -6.62
CA TRP A 116 -5.80 19.31 -6.32
C TRP A 116 -5.29 17.89 -6.57
N ILE A 117 -5.57 16.98 -5.63
CA ILE A 117 -5.25 15.55 -5.81
C ILE A 117 -6.24 14.97 -6.80
N TYR A 118 -5.75 14.39 -7.89
CA TYR A 118 -6.59 13.73 -8.90
C TYR A 118 -6.42 12.22 -8.91
N LYS A 119 -5.31 11.71 -8.38
CA LYS A 119 -5.00 10.28 -8.38
C LYS A 119 -4.15 9.93 -7.17
N ILE A 120 -4.42 8.77 -6.57
CA ILE A 120 -3.59 8.19 -5.54
C ILE A 120 -3.19 6.78 -5.97
N ASP A 121 -1.89 6.53 -6.03
CA ASP A 121 -1.33 5.20 -6.30
C ASP A 121 -0.92 4.53 -4.99
N TYR A 122 -1.35 3.29 -4.79
CA TYR A 122 -1.06 2.48 -3.61
C TYR A 122 -0.08 1.36 -3.94
N TYR A 123 0.93 1.20 -3.11
CA TYR A 123 1.98 0.20 -3.24
C TYR A 123 1.92 -0.82 -2.11
N ASN A 124 2.35 -2.04 -2.41
CA ASN A 124 2.28 -3.15 -1.47
C ASN A 124 3.67 -3.67 -1.04
N LYS A 125 3.67 -4.70 -0.17
CA LYS A 125 4.87 -5.36 0.35
C LYS A 125 5.70 -6.12 -0.71
N TYR A 126 5.26 -6.15 -1.96
CA TYR A 126 5.98 -6.74 -3.11
C TYR A 126 6.51 -5.68 -4.07
N ALA A 127 6.54 -4.42 -3.66
CA ALA A 127 6.93 -3.28 -4.46
C ALA A 127 6.06 -3.06 -5.71
N LEU A 128 4.81 -3.51 -5.68
CA LEU A 128 3.87 -3.37 -6.79
C LEU A 128 2.82 -2.31 -6.49
N LYS A 129 2.48 -1.54 -7.51
CA LYS A 129 1.30 -0.70 -7.49
C LYS A 129 0.07 -1.60 -7.63
N TYR A 130 -0.66 -1.83 -6.55
CA TYR A 130 -1.78 -2.76 -6.53
C TYR A 130 -3.14 -2.10 -6.74
N ALA A 131 -3.22 -0.80 -6.55
CA ALA A 131 -4.45 -0.03 -6.74
C ALA A 131 -4.14 1.42 -7.10
N SER A 132 -5.04 2.03 -7.86
CA SER A 132 -5.07 3.47 -8.11
C SER A 132 -6.49 3.98 -7.85
N GLU A 133 -6.58 5.06 -7.08
CA GLU A 133 -7.82 5.75 -6.80
C GLU A 133 -7.84 7.05 -7.60
N PHE A 134 -8.90 7.29 -8.35
CA PHE A 134 -9.12 8.54 -9.07
C PHE A 134 -10.16 9.37 -8.35
N LEU A 135 -9.84 10.62 -8.11
CA LEU A 135 -10.69 11.56 -7.40
C LEU A 135 -11.36 12.51 -8.37
N ASP A 136 -12.68 12.62 -8.28
CA ASP A 136 -13.43 13.65 -8.99
C ASP A 136 -13.21 14.99 -8.30
N THR A 137 -12.94 15.99 -9.10
CA THR A 137 -12.76 17.37 -8.65
C THR A 137 -14.06 18.16 -8.67
#